data_7ebfa183147addc3d0f4ff9f6d149350
#
_entry.id   7ebfa183147addc3d0f4ff9f6d149350
#
_cell.length_a   1.000
_cell.length_b   1.000
_cell.length_c   1.000
_cell.angle_alpha   90.00
_cell.angle_beta   90.00
_cell.angle_gamma   90.00
#
_symmetry.space_group_name_H-M   'P 1'
#
loop_
_entity.id
_entity.type
_entity.pdbx_description
1 polymer ?
#
loop_
_entity_poly.entity_id
_entity_poly.type
_entity_poly.pdbx_seq_one_letter_code
_entity_poly.pdbx_strand_id
1 'polypeptide(L)'
;YFNAGLLCKRKSTAFGVFPIHMLESGKDEPVFNGLRDPFYAVDSRDYQVIQPNHDLLHEMGAQILCIEKSRPHVPYERAIMGIRFNEYMIGTQFHPEADAPGMSLHLQTEEKKKTVIENYGEDKLRNMLEHLEDPDKIMWTYAHILPNFLNEAIEQLHGQLV
;
A
#
# COMPACT_ATOMS: atom_id res chain seq x y z
N TYR A 1 15.99 -0.26 -9.94
CA TYR A 1 17.25 -0.47 -9.19
C TYR A 1 17.39 -1.92 -8.73
N PHE A 2 16.41 -2.45 -8.02
CA PHE A 2 16.43 -3.82 -7.48
C PHE A 2 16.05 -4.90 -8.51
N ASN A 3 15.53 -4.55 -9.66
CA ASN A 3 15.05 -5.49 -10.69
C ASN A 3 14.11 -6.59 -10.14
N ALA A 4 13.33 -6.23 -9.13
CA ALA A 4 12.44 -7.14 -8.39
C ALA A 4 11.27 -7.70 -9.22
N GLY A 5 11.01 -7.12 -10.40
CA GLY A 5 9.96 -7.52 -11.31
C GLY A 5 9.85 -6.57 -12.51
N LEU A 6 8.84 -6.80 -13.33
CA LEU A 6 8.56 -5.95 -14.50
C LEU A 6 7.78 -4.70 -14.11
N LEU A 7 8.38 -3.53 -14.28
CA LEU A 7 7.68 -2.26 -14.17
C LEU A 7 6.93 -1.98 -15.49
N CYS A 8 5.62 -1.84 -15.42
CA CYS A 8 4.80 -1.50 -16.58
C CYS A 8 3.71 -0.47 -16.24
N LYS A 9 3.18 0.20 -17.26
CA LYS A 9 2.06 1.12 -17.12
C LYS A 9 0.78 0.33 -16.84
N ARG A 10 -0.03 0.83 -15.92
CA ARG A 10 -1.35 0.27 -15.63
C ARG A 10 -2.30 0.53 -16.81
N LYS A 11 -3.34 -0.30 -16.94
CA LYS A 11 -4.43 -0.06 -17.90
C LYS A 11 -5.28 1.15 -17.52
N SER A 12 -5.37 1.44 -16.22
CA SER A 12 -6.04 2.63 -15.67
C SER A 12 -5.30 3.07 -14.40
N THR A 13 -5.25 4.37 -14.15
CA THR A 13 -4.72 4.94 -12.93
C THR A 13 -5.39 4.33 -11.71
N ALA A 14 -4.61 3.87 -10.74
CA ALA A 14 -5.14 3.65 -9.41
C ALA A 14 -5.32 5.02 -8.75
N PHE A 15 -6.48 5.28 -8.17
CA PHE A 15 -6.75 6.49 -7.42
C PHE A 15 -7.86 6.21 -6.40
N GLY A 16 -7.53 6.16 -5.12
CA GLY A 16 -8.50 5.94 -4.05
C GLY A 16 -8.02 5.02 -2.93
N VAL A 17 -8.96 4.52 -2.14
CA VAL A 17 -8.75 3.54 -1.08
C VAL A 17 -9.09 2.15 -1.62
N PHE A 18 -8.15 1.22 -1.51
CA PHE A 18 -8.31 -0.13 -2.06
C PHE A 18 -7.87 -1.21 -1.08
N PRO A 19 -8.49 -2.40 -1.16
CA PRO A 19 -8.02 -3.54 -0.40
C PRO A 19 -6.68 -4.05 -0.93
N ILE A 20 -5.78 -4.34 0.00
CA ILE A 20 -4.47 -4.95 -0.22
C ILE A 20 -4.49 -6.31 0.46
N HIS A 21 -4.06 -7.34 -0.24
CA HIS A 21 -4.07 -8.71 0.25
C HIS A 21 -2.68 -9.16 0.66
N MET A 22 -2.56 -9.70 1.85
CA MET A 22 -1.31 -10.28 2.34
C MET A 22 -1.02 -11.61 1.63
N LEU A 23 0.25 -11.88 1.38
CA LEU A 23 0.76 -13.23 1.13
C LEU A 23 1.10 -13.89 2.47
N GLU A 24 1.47 -15.18 2.47
CA GLU A 24 1.85 -15.87 3.71
C GLU A 24 3.02 -15.15 4.41
N SER A 25 4.03 -14.73 3.65
CA SER A 25 5.14 -13.89 4.14
C SER A 25 4.68 -12.55 4.75
N GLY A 26 3.59 -11.97 4.27
CA GLY A 26 3.02 -10.75 4.82
C GLY A 26 2.24 -10.96 6.11
N LYS A 27 1.70 -12.16 6.33
CA LYS A 27 1.01 -12.51 7.58
C LYS A 27 1.97 -12.65 8.76
N ASP A 28 3.20 -13.07 8.47
CA ASP A 28 4.27 -13.21 9.46
C ASP A 28 5.13 -11.94 9.59
N GLU A 29 4.83 -10.90 8.81
CA GLU A 29 5.60 -9.66 8.75
C GLU A 29 5.29 -8.76 9.97
N PRO A 30 6.28 -8.46 10.84
CA PRO A 30 6.06 -7.65 12.06
C PRO A 30 5.44 -6.28 11.78
N VAL A 31 5.79 -5.65 10.66
CA VAL A 31 5.25 -4.33 10.27
C VAL A 31 3.75 -4.39 9.98
N PHE A 32 3.23 -5.56 9.63
CA PHE A 32 1.79 -5.78 9.40
C PHE A 32 1.04 -6.34 10.61
N ASN A 33 1.72 -6.48 11.75
CA ASN A 33 1.05 -6.94 12.98
C ASN A 33 -0.14 -6.06 13.34
N GLY A 34 -1.27 -6.72 13.67
CA GLY A 34 -2.53 -6.06 13.99
C GLY A 34 -3.40 -5.73 12.79
N LEU A 35 -2.89 -5.81 11.56
CA LEU A 35 -3.71 -5.63 10.36
C LEU A 35 -4.58 -6.85 10.07
N ARG A 36 -5.74 -6.61 9.47
CA ARG A 36 -6.61 -7.65 8.91
C ARG A 36 -6.19 -7.97 7.46
N ASP A 37 -6.56 -9.13 6.95
CA ASP A 37 -6.40 -9.46 5.52
C ASP A 37 -7.80 -9.61 4.87
N PRO A 38 -8.15 -8.77 3.88
CA PRO A 38 -7.35 -7.65 3.38
C PRO A 38 -7.36 -6.44 4.32
N PHE A 39 -6.29 -5.65 4.29
CA PHE A 39 -6.28 -4.30 4.84
C PHE A 39 -6.51 -3.26 3.73
N TYR A 40 -6.82 -2.02 4.10
CA TYR A 40 -7.15 -0.96 3.13
C TYR A 40 -6.10 0.15 3.17
N ALA A 41 -5.64 0.57 1.99
CA ALA A 41 -4.67 1.64 1.87
C ALA A 41 -5.00 2.60 0.72
N VAL A 42 -4.51 3.82 0.82
CA VAL A 42 -4.54 4.78 -0.27
C VAL A 42 -3.55 4.37 -1.34
N ASP A 43 -4.01 4.38 -2.58
CA ASP A 43 -3.19 4.08 -3.77
C ASP A 43 -3.44 5.16 -4.84
N SER A 44 -2.34 5.75 -5.34
CA SER A 44 -2.37 6.77 -6.40
C SER A 44 -1.19 6.56 -7.34
N ARG A 45 -1.39 5.79 -8.42
CA ARG A 45 -0.29 5.42 -9.31
C ARG A 45 -0.74 5.08 -10.74
N ASP A 46 0.12 5.37 -11.71
CA ASP A 46 -0.03 5.02 -13.12
C ASP A 46 0.77 3.78 -13.53
N TYR A 47 1.72 3.36 -12.71
CA TYR A 47 2.59 2.22 -12.97
C TYR A 47 2.36 1.11 -11.95
N GLN A 48 2.82 -0.08 -12.29
CA GLN A 48 2.74 -1.26 -11.43
C GLN A 48 3.95 -2.16 -11.64
N VAL A 49 4.28 -2.93 -10.60
CA VAL A 49 5.28 -4.00 -10.68
C VAL A 49 4.55 -5.33 -10.70
N ILE A 50 4.81 -6.13 -11.74
CA ILE A 50 4.26 -7.48 -11.93
C ILE A 50 5.40 -8.44 -12.28
N GLN A 51 5.11 -9.71 -12.47
CA GLN A 51 6.09 -10.73 -12.86
C GLN A 51 7.34 -10.68 -11.97
N PRO A 52 7.20 -11.01 -10.68
CA PRO A 52 8.32 -10.95 -9.75
C PRO A 52 9.49 -11.81 -10.22
N ASN A 53 10.70 -11.28 -10.08
CA ASN A 53 11.93 -12.03 -10.27
C ASN A 53 12.25 -12.83 -9.00
N HIS A 54 11.64 -14.00 -8.86
CA HIS A 54 11.72 -14.82 -7.65
C HIS A 54 13.16 -15.24 -7.31
N ASP A 55 13.96 -15.57 -8.32
CA ASP A 55 15.36 -15.99 -8.09
C ASP A 55 16.16 -14.84 -7.48
N LEU A 56 16.07 -13.65 -8.07
CA LEU A 56 16.78 -12.49 -7.57
C LEU A 56 16.27 -12.04 -6.18
N LEU A 57 14.96 -12.06 -5.96
CA LEU A 57 14.39 -11.74 -4.65
C LEU A 57 14.90 -12.73 -3.58
N HIS A 58 14.96 -14.02 -3.90
CA HIS A 58 15.50 -15.04 -3.01
C HIS A 58 17.00 -14.82 -2.73
N GLU A 59 17.82 -14.55 -3.76
CA GLU A 59 19.25 -14.23 -3.62
C GLU A 59 19.49 -13.03 -2.71
N MET A 60 18.60 -12.03 -2.77
CA MET A 60 18.66 -10.82 -1.94
C MET A 60 18.10 -11.04 -0.52
N GLY A 61 17.50 -12.18 -0.22
CA GLY A 61 16.72 -12.39 1.00
C GLY A 61 15.45 -11.56 1.09
N ALA A 62 14.99 -11.03 -0.06
CA ALA A 62 13.80 -10.19 -0.13
C ALA A 62 12.52 -11.03 -0.23
N GLN A 63 11.43 -10.50 0.33
CA GLN A 63 10.12 -11.16 0.37
C GLN A 63 9.01 -10.25 -0.12
N ILE A 64 8.14 -10.78 -1.00
CA ILE A 64 6.92 -10.07 -1.39
C ILE A 64 5.89 -10.26 -0.28
N LEU A 65 5.42 -9.19 0.30
CA LEU A 65 4.54 -9.21 1.47
C LEU A 65 3.06 -9.18 1.10
N CYS A 66 2.71 -8.40 0.09
CA CYS A 66 1.31 -8.19 -0.27
C CYS A 66 1.15 -7.81 -1.75
N ILE A 67 -0.06 -8.01 -2.24
CA ILE A 67 -0.46 -7.79 -3.64
C ILE A 67 -1.79 -7.03 -3.72
N GLU A 68 -2.05 -6.37 -4.85
CA GLU A 68 -3.28 -5.62 -5.07
C GLU A 68 -4.53 -6.51 -5.09
N LYS A 69 -5.71 -5.90 -5.02
CA LYS A 69 -7.00 -6.60 -5.20
C LYS A 69 -7.08 -7.34 -6.54
N SER A 70 -7.91 -8.38 -6.61
CA SER A 70 -8.23 -9.05 -7.87
C SER A 70 -8.88 -8.10 -8.88
N ARG A 71 -8.45 -8.18 -10.14
CA ARG A 71 -8.98 -7.42 -11.28
C ARG A 71 -9.22 -8.35 -12.47
N PRO A 72 -10.25 -9.21 -12.42
CA PRO A 72 -10.46 -10.26 -13.43
C PRO A 72 -10.70 -9.73 -14.86
N HIS A 73 -11.08 -8.45 -14.99
CA HIS A 73 -11.28 -7.77 -16.28
C HIS A 73 -10.00 -7.17 -16.88
N VAL A 74 -8.86 -7.31 -16.21
CA VAL A 74 -7.56 -6.79 -16.67
C VAL A 74 -6.65 -7.97 -16.97
N PRO A 75 -6.00 -8.03 -18.15
CA PRO A 75 -5.15 -9.14 -18.56
C PRO A 75 -3.73 -9.07 -17.96
N TYR A 76 -3.61 -8.57 -16.74
CA TYR A 76 -2.35 -8.48 -15.99
C TYR A 76 -2.47 -9.25 -14.69
N GLU A 77 -1.34 -9.76 -14.24
CA GLU A 77 -1.20 -10.28 -12.89
C GLU A 77 -1.51 -9.21 -11.84
N ARG A 78 -1.81 -9.66 -10.63
CA ARG A 78 -1.97 -8.75 -9.48
C ARG A 78 -0.63 -8.09 -9.19
N ALA A 79 -0.61 -6.76 -9.10
CA ALA A 79 0.61 -6.01 -8.85
C ALA A 79 1.15 -6.29 -7.43
N ILE A 80 2.47 -6.30 -7.33
CA ILE A 80 3.17 -6.31 -6.05
C ILE A 80 2.89 -4.98 -5.35
N MET A 81 2.46 -5.04 -4.09
CA MET A 81 2.12 -3.86 -3.31
C MET A 81 3.09 -3.59 -2.16
N GLY A 82 3.78 -4.60 -1.68
CA GLY A 82 4.78 -4.47 -0.64
C GLY A 82 5.88 -5.52 -0.76
N ILE A 83 7.12 -5.11 -0.51
CA ILE A 83 8.31 -5.98 -0.48
C ILE A 83 9.15 -5.58 0.72
N ARG A 84 9.57 -6.56 1.53
CA ARG A 84 10.70 -6.41 2.45
C ARG A 84 11.98 -6.78 1.70
N PHE A 85 12.88 -5.83 1.51
CA PHE A 85 14.18 -6.05 0.86
C PHE A 85 15.23 -6.58 1.83
N ASN A 86 15.21 -6.14 3.07
CA ASN A 86 16.06 -6.59 4.15
C ASN A 86 15.48 -6.13 5.50
N GLU A 87 16.20 -6.34 6.60
CA GLU A 87 15.77 -5.96 7.96
C GLU A 87 15.49 -4.46 8.15
N TYR A 88 16.11 -3.60 7.31
CA TYR A 88 15.99 -2.12 7.44
C TYR A 88 15.12 -1.49 6.36
N MET A 89 14.65 -2.27 5.36
CA MET A 89 14.03 -1.65 4.18
C MET A 89 12.78 -2.40 3.71
N ILE A 90 11.67 -1.69 3.77
CA ILE A 90 10.39 -2.08 3.14
C ILE A 90 10.03 -1.06 2.08
N GLY A 91 9.57 -1.55 0.92
CA GLY A 91 8.98 -0.72 -0.12
C GLY A 91 7.50 -1.00 -0.27
N THR A 92 6.69 0.04 -0.37
CA THR A 92 5.25 -0.06 -0.62
C THR A 92 4.85 0.71 -1.86
N GLN A 93 3.83 0.22 -2.57
CA GLN A 93 3.19 0.93 -3.70
C GLN A 93 2.01 1.80 -3.23
N PHE A 94 1.51 1.56 -2.04
CA PHE A 94 0.46 2.31 -1.38
C PHE A 94 1.06 3.29 -0.36
N HIS A 95 0.23 4.17 0.17
CA HIS A 95 0.58 5.21 1.12
C HIS A 95 0.23 4.80 2.57
N PRO A 96 1.15 4.19 3.34
CA PRO A 96 0.87 3.83 4.72
C PRO A 96 0.77 5.05 5.65
N GLU A 97 1.33 6.19 5.22
CA GLU A 97 1.30 7.48 5.90
C GLU A 97 -0.01 8.23 5.71
N ALA A 98 -0.93 7.72 4.91
CA ALA A 98 -2.16 8.42 4.57
C ALA A 98 -3.07 8.59 5.77
N ASP A 99 -3.25 9.83 6.20
CA ASP A 99 -4.11 10.26 7.31
C ASP A 99 -5.54 10.52 6.81
N ALA A 100 -6.51 9.78 7.33
CA ALA A 100 -7.91 9.87 6.89
C ALA A 100 -8.54 11.25 7.11
N PRO A 101 -8.42 11.89 8.30
CA PRO A 101 -8.96 13.22 8.51
C PRO A 101 -8.35 14.28 7.58
N GLY A 102 -7.01 14.30 7.45
CA GLY A 102 -6.32 15.26 6.59
C GLY A 102 -6.69 15.07 5.12
N MET A 103 -6.77 13.82 4.65
CA MET A 103 -7.20 13.52 3.28
C MET A 103 -8.66 13.90 3.03
N SER A 104 -9.57 13.66 3.99
CA SER A 104 -10.97 14.04 3.86
C SER A 104 -11.10 15.57 3.74
N LEU A 105 -10.41 16.31 4.58
CA LEU A 105 -10.38 17.78 4.49
C LEU A 105 -9.83 18.26 3.14
N HIS A 106 -8.73 17.67 2.67
CA HIS A 106 -8.12 18.02 1.39
C HIS A 106 -9.07 17.74 0.20
N LEU A 107 -9.73 16.57 0.17
CA LEU A 107 -10.67 16.22 -0.89
C LEU A 107 -11.92 17.10 -0.92
N GLN A 108 -12.29 17.72 0.20
CA GLN A 108 -13.44 18.61 0.31
C GLN A 108 -13.12 20.06 -0.06
N THR A 109 -11.85 20.43 -0.33
CA THR A 109 -11.52 21.76 -0.88
C THR A 109 -12.14 21.92 -2.27
N GLU A 110 -12.61 23.11 -2.61
CA GLU A 110 -13.28 23.38 -3.89
C GLU A 110 -12.41 22.98 -5.10
N GLU A 111 -11.11 23.29 -5.06
CA GLU A 111 -10.16 22.96 -6.11
C GLU A 111 -10.02 21.46 -6.31
N LYS A 112 -9.80 20.70 -5.21
CA LYS A 112 -9.57 19.26 -5.28
C LYS A 112 -10.83 18.50 -5.63
N LYS A 113 -11.97 18.90 -5.04
CA LYS A 113 -13.28 18.36 -5.35
C LYS A 113 -13.59 18.48 -6.85
N LYS A 114 -13.40 19.68 -7.41
CA LYS A 114 -13.57 19.94 -8.84
C LYS A 114 -12.66 19.03 -9.68
N THR A 115 -11.37 18.95 -9.35
CA THR A 115 -10.39 18.12 -10.06
C THR A 115 -10.77 16.66 -10.04
N VAL A 116 -11.22 16.11 -8.90
CA VAL A 116 -11.62 14.71 -8.78
C VAL A 116 -12.89 14.42 -9.57
N ILE A 117 -13.88 15.30 -9.50
CA ILE A 117 -15.13 15.15 -10.24
C ILE A 117 -14.89 15.19 -11.76
N GLU A 118 -14.09 16.14 -12.24
CA GLU A 118 -13.78 16.29 -13.67
C GLU A 118 -13.00 15.07 -14.23
N ASN A 119 -12.11 14.47 -13.46
CA ASN A 119 -11.28 13.35 -13.93
C ASN A 119 -11.87 11.97 -13.64
N TYR A 120 -12.67 11.82 -12.58
CA TYR A 120 -13.10 10.50 -12.08
C TYR A 120 -14.60 10.40 -11.78
N GLY A 121 -15.33 11.51 -11.80
CA GLY A 121 -16.77 11.59 -11.52
C GLY A 121 -17.12 11.74 -10.04
N GLU A 122 -18.37 12.17 -9.77
CA GLU A 122 -18.89 12.40 -8.40
C GLU A 122 -18.95 11.13 -7.57
N ASP A 123 -19.31 10.01 -8.18
CA ASP A 123 -19.37 8.72 -7.49
C ASP A 123 -18.03 8.30 -6.93
N LYS A 124 -16.95 8.65 -7.63
CA LYS A 124 -15.60 8.39 -7.16
C LYS A 124 -15.25 9.23 -5.93
N LEU A 125 -15.57 10.51 -5.96
CA LEU A 125 -15.35 11.40 -4.81
C LEU A 125 -16.14 10.91 -3.58
N ARG A 126 -17.42 10.60 -3.75
CA ARG A 126 -18.28 10.08 -2.69
C ARG A 126 -17.71 8.79 -2.09
N ASN A 127 -17.37 7.82 -2.94
CA ASN A 127 -16.78 6.55 -2.51
C ASN A 127 -15.46 6.75 -1.74
N MET A 128 -14.62 7.68 -2.16
CA MET A 128 -13.38 7.98 -1.44
C MET A 128 -13.67 8.56 -0.04
N LEU A 129 -14.60 9.50 0.09
CA LEU A 129 -14.98 10.08 1.36
C LEU A 129 -15.58 9.04 2.32
N GLU A 130 -16.48 8.18 1.83
CA GLU A 130 -17.04 7.07 2.58
C GLU A 130 -15.95 6.12 3.12
N HIS A 131 -14.94 5.82 2.30
CA HIS A 131 -13.82 4.98 2.70
C HIS A 131 -12.88 5.65 3.70
N LEU A 132 -12.76 6.98 3.67
CA LEU A 132 -11.97 7.74 4.64
C LEU A 132 -12.66 7.88 5.99
N GLU A 133 -13.99 7.88 6.01
CA GLU A 133 -14.79 7.92 7.23
C GLU A 133 -14.88 6.56 7.95
N ASP A 134 -14.60 5.46 7.24
CA ASP A 134 -14.65 4.11 7.79
C ASP A 134 -13.38 3.81 8.62
N PRO A 135 -13.50 3.66 9.96
CA PRO A 135 -12.35 3.47 10.84
C PRO A 135 -11.62 2.13 10.60
N ASP A 136 -12.30 1.14 10.02
CA ASP A 136 -11.72 -0.18 9.74
C ASP A 136 -10.88 -0.20 8.44
N LYS A 137 -10.70 0.95 7.79
CA LYS A 137 -9.91 1.08 6.56
C LYS A 137 -8.57 1.77 6.79
N ILE A 138 -8.32 2.91 6.15
CA ILE A 138 -6.98 3.51 6.16
C ILE A 138 -6.51 3.97 7.55
N MET A 139 -7.44 4.31 8.45
CA MET A 139 -7.08 4.63 9.83
C MET A 139 -6.37 3.47 10.53
N TRP A 140 -6.81 2.24 10.23
CA TRP A 140 -6.18 1.03 10.77
C TRP A 140 -4.77 0.84 10.20
N THR A 141 -4.59 1.02 8.91
CA THR A 141 -3.29 0.95 8.23
C THR A 141 -2.32 2.01 8.75
N TYR A 142 -2.80 3.25 8.89
CA TYR A 142 -2.04 4.36 9.45
C TYR A 142 -1.58 4.10 10.89
N ALA A 143 -2.45 3.50 11.71
CA ALA A 143 -2.16 3.22 13.11
C ALA A 143 -1.16 2.06 13.33
N HIS A 144 -0.88 1.25 12.30
CA HIS A 144 -0.05 0.04 12.46
C HIS A 144 1.25 0.09 11.67
N ILE A 145 1.22 0.32 10.35
CA ILE A 145 2.40 0.07 9.51
C ILE A 145 3.60 0.92 9.91
N LEU A 146 3.47 2.24 9.90
CA LEU A 146 4.60 3.11 10.27
C LEU A 146 4.98 3.00 11.75
N PRO A 147 4.04 2.95 12.71
CA PRO A 147 4.38 2.73 14.10
C PRO A 147 5.12 1.40 14.32
N ASN A 148 4.67 0.30 13.73
CA ASN A 148 5.33 -1.00 13.87
C ASN A 148 6.75 -0.97 13.27
N PHE A 149 6.92 -0.38 12.09
CA PHE A 149 8.24 -0.22 11.47
C PHE A 149 9.20 0.60 12.34
N LEU A 150 8.74 1.71 12.88
CA LEU A 150 9.56 2.56 13.76
C LEU A 150 9.89 1.86 15.07
N ASN A 151 8.96 1.14 15.67
CA ASN A 151 9.21 0.36 16.89
C ASN A 151 10.22 -0.75 16.64
N GLU A 152 10.11 -1.50 15.54
CA GLU A 152 11.09 -2.50 15.14
C GLU A 152 12.50 -1.88 15.02
N ALA A 153 12.61 -0.73 14.35
CA ALA A 153 13.89 -0.03 14.21
C ALA A 153 14.48 0.42 15.56
N ILE A 154 13.64 0.92 16.48
CA ILE A 154 14.07 1.33 17.82
C ILE A 154 14.56 0.12 18.64
N GLU A 155 13.86 -1.00 18.59
CA GLU A 155 14.24 -2.22 19.29
C GLU A 155 15.58 -2.77 18.79
N GLN A 156 15.80 -2.77 17.48
CA GLN A 156 17.07 -3.18 16.88
C GLN A 156 18.22 -2.28 17.30
N LEU A 157 18.03 -0.97 17.35
CA LEU A 157 19.04 -0.02 17.81
C LEU A 157 19.38 -0.22 19.29
N HIS A 158 18.38 -0.45 20.14
CA HIS A 158 18.61 -0.73 21.56
C HIS A 158 19.33 -2.06 21.78
N GLY A 159 19.01 -3.10 21.00
CA GLY A 159 19.70 -4.40 21.06
C GLY A 159 21.18 -4.35 20.63
N GLN A 160 21.58 -3.36 19.85
CA GLN A 160 22.98 -3.14 19.44
C GLN A 160 23.81 -2.35 20.45
N LEU A 161 23.17 -1.72 21.44
CA LEU A 161 23.81 -0.88 22.45
C LEU A 161 24.12 -1.64 23.78
N VAL A 162 23.71 -2.91 23.85
CA VAL A 162 23.94 -3.82 24.99
C VAL A 162 24.93 -4.90 24.59
#